data_0bb98462493bbfe5c243145faf8026d4
#
_entry.id   0bb98462493bbfe5c243145faf8026d4
#
_cell.length_a   1.000
_cell.length_b   1.000
_cell.length_c   1.000
_cell.angle_alpha   90.00
_cell.angle_beta   90.00
_cell.angle_gamma   90.00
#
_symmetry.space_group_name_H-M   'P 1'
#
loop_
_entity.id
_entity.type
_entity.pdbx_description
1 polymer ?
#
loop_
_entity_poly.entity_id
_entity_poly.type
_entity_poly.pdbx_seq_one_letter_code
_entity_poly.pdbx_strand_id
1 'polypeptide(L)'
;MPAISEAVKKQVANLSIEECLSIIKEKDETYFNEMDQQNTRRVQRATEVILETKLPFSCFRKGEKKQRNFEILKFAIDIEREKLYENINQRVDDMIIDGLENEAKELTKLLPNKNLDTIGYREFFDFFENKISKTEAIEKIKQHTRNYAKRQMTWFKRDTDIRWIKNIKEILQVL
;
A
#
# COMPACT_ATOMS: atom_id res chain seq x y z
N MET A 1 8.19 -14.60 4.32
CA MET A 1 8.82 -13.70 5.32
C MET A 1 8.61 -14.30 6.69
N PRO A 2 9.63 -14.31 7.58
CA PRO A 2 9.52 -14.84 8.93
C PRO A 2 8.56 -14.01 9.80
N ALA A 3 7.97 -14.64 10.81
CA ALA A 3 7.27 -13.95 11.89
C ALA A 3 8.30 -13.22 12.76
N ILE A 4 7.95 -12.05 13.26
CA ILE A 4 8.82 -11.23 14.10
C ILE A 4 8.22 -11.14 15.50
N SER A 5 9.02 -11.44 16.51
CA SER A 5 8.61 -11.33 17.91
C SER A 5 8.36 -9.88 18.33
N GLU A 6 7.46 -9.69 19.28
CA GLU A 6 7.18 -8.34 19.83
C GLU A 6 8.41 -7.72 20.52
N ALA A 7 9.29 -8.55 21.06
CA ALA A 7 10.55 -8.10 21.65
C ALA A 7 11.45 -7.41 20.61
N VAL A 8 11.66 -8.05 19.45
CA VAL A 8 12.46 -7.47 18.36
C VAL A 8 11.80 -6.23 17.76
N LYS A 9 10.47 -6.20 17.58
CA LYS A 9 9.77 -5.01 17.12
C LYS A 9 10.00 -3.82 18.05
N LYS A 10 9.88 -4.02 19.38
CA LYS A 10 10.16 -2.99 20.37
C LYS A 10 11.61 -2.54 20.35
N GLN A 11 12.55 -3.49 20.20
CA GLN A 11 13.98 -3.18 20.08
C GLN A 11 14.23 -2.26 18.87
N VAL A 12 13.71 -2.63 17.69
CA VAL A 12 13.91 -1.84 16.46
C VAL A 12 13.20 -0.48 16.52
N ALA A 13 12.05 -0.40 17.19
CA ALA A 13 11.34 0.87 17.36
C ALA A 13 12.13 1.90 18.21
N ASN A 14 13.06 1.43 19.05
CA ASN A 14 13.93 2.28 19.87
C ASN A 14 15.26 2.65 19.17
N LEU A 15 15.56 2.06 18.01
CA LEU A 15 16.76 2.38 17.22
C LEU A 15 16.49 3.57 16.30
N SER A 16 17.50 4.39 16.10
CA SER A 16 17.50 5.40 15.02
C SER A 16 17.58 4.71 13.64
N ILE A 17 17.24 5.46 12.60
CA ILE A 17 17.34 4.94 11.22
C ILE A 17 18.79 4.66 10.85
N GLU A 18 19.72 5.49 11.32
CA GLU A 18 21.16 5.35 11.10
C GLU A 18 21.69 4.06 11.74
N GLU A 19 21.26 3.74 12.96
CA GLU A 19 21.62 2.49 13.64
C GLU A 19 21.05 1.27 12.88
N CYS A 20 19.79 1.35 12.42
CA CYS A 20 19.19 0.32 11.58
C CYS A 20 19.98 0.13 10.28
N LEU A 21 20.36 1.20 9.60
CA LEU A 21 21.16 1.15 8.37
C LEU A 21 22.55 0.54 8.63
N SER A 22 23.18 0.85 9.76
CA SER A 22 24.47 0.28 10.14
C SER A 22 24.38 -1.24 10.33
N ILE A 23 23.32 -1.72 11.00
CA ILE A 23 23.07 -3.17 11.17
C ILE A 23 22.85 -3.84 9.81
N ILE A 24 22.08 -3.23 8.92
CA ILE A 24 21.83 -3.80 7.58
C ILE A 24 23.13 -3.84 6.79
N LYS A 25 23.92 -2.76 6.80
CA LYS A 25 25.20 -2.68 6.09
C LYS A 25 26.17 -3.76 6.56
N GLU A 26 26.27 -4.00 7.87
CA GLU A 26 27.14 -5.02 8.45
C GLU A 26 26.69 -6.45 8.12
N LYS A 27 25.38 -6.71 8.16
CA LYS A 27 24.83 -8.07 8.06
C LYS A 27 24.34 -8.45 6.66
N ASP A 28 24.10 -7.46 5.79
CA ASP A 28 23.56 -7.66 4.44
C ASP A 28 23.94 -6.50 3.51
N GLU A 29 25.22 -6.39 3.18
CA GLU A 29 25.74 -5.34 2.32
C GLU A 29 25.07 -5.36 0.92
N THR A 30 24.74 -6.54 0.42
CA THR A 30 24.02 -6.68 -0.87
C THR A 30 22.69 -5.95 -0.84
N TYR A 31 21.89 -6.19 0.19
CA TYR A 31 20.61 -5.52 0.33
C TYR A 31 20.76 -4.03 0.63
N PHE A 32 21.75 -3.63 1.44
CA PHE A 32 22.04 -2.24 1.76
C PHE A 32 22.30 -1.40 0.50
N ASN A 33 23.04 -1.94 -0.47
CA ASN A 33 23.36 -1.25 -1.72
C ASN A 33 22.18 -1.16 -2.71
N GLU A 34 21.21 -2.08 -2.61
CA GLU A 34 20.04 -2.14 -3.50
C GLU A 34 18.82 -1.40 -2.95
N MET A 35 18.76 -1.19 -1.63
CA MET A 35 17.56 -0.68 -0.97
C MET A 35 17.42 0.84 -1.07
N ASP A 36 16.16 1.31 -1.05
CA ASP A 36 15.85 2.71 -0.80
C ASP A 36 16.03 3.01 0.70
N GLN A 37 17.16 3.64 1.04
CA GLN A 37 17.54 3.95 2.42
C GLN A 37 16.67 5.05 3.05
N GLN A 38 15.92 5.82 2.26
CA GLN A 38 14.97 6.82 2.76
C GLN A 38 13.64 6.21 3.18
N ASN A 39 13.36 4.97 2.79
CA ASN A 39 12.14 4.28 3.17
C ASN A 39 12.26 3.65 4.56
N THR A 40 11.93 4.44 5.60
CA THR A 40 12.05 4.06 7.01
C THR A 40 11.37 2.72 7.34
N ARG A 41 10.18 2.46 6.78
CA ARG A 41 9.47 1.18 6.99
C ARG A 41 10.24 -0.02 6.44
N ARG A 42 10.89 0.14 5.27
CA ARG A 42 11.72 -0.92 4.69
C ARG A 42 13.00 -1.14 5.46
N VAL A 43 13.63 -0.05 5.92
CA VAL A 43 14.81 -0.11 6.77
C VAL A 43 14.49 -0.87 8.06
N GLN A 44 13.46 -0.44 8.80
CA GLN A 44 13.03 -1.10 10.03
C GLN A 44 12.67 -2.57 9.80
N ARG A 45 11.91 -2.89 8.73
CA ARG A 45 11.52 -4.28 8.44
C ARG A 45 12.70 -5.18 8.14
N ALA A 46 13.70 -4.69 7.41
CA ALA A 46 14.92 -5.45 7.15
C ALA A 46 15.71 -5.70 8.44
N THR A 47 15.84 -4.67 9.28
CA THR A 47 16.51 -4.78 10.59
C THR A 47 15.79 -5.79 11.50
N GLU A 48 14.45 -5.75 11.58
CA GLU A 48 13.65 -6.73 12.32
C GLU A 48 13.97 -8.16 11.88
N VAL A 49 13.96 -8.42 10.57
CA VAL A 49 14.22 -9.76 10.04
C VAL A 49 15.65 -10.21 10.36
N ILE A 50 16.64 -9.35 10.20
CA ILE A 50 18.02 -9.65 10.52
C ILE A 50 18.21 -9.97 12.01
N LEU A 51 17.62 -9.16 12.89
CA LEU A 51 17.73 -9.37 14.34
C LEU A 51 17.00 -10.62 14.81
N GLU A 52 15.84 -10.94 14.23
CA GLU A 52 15.07 -12.13 14.58
C GLU A 52 15.76 -13.42 14.10
N THR A 53 16.17 -13.44 12.83
CA THR A 53 16.62 -14.68 12.18
C THR A 53 18.14 -14.88 12.22
N LYS A 54 18.91 -13.83 12.51
CA LYS A 54 20.39 -13.77 12.38
C LYS A 54 20.89 -14.02 10.96
N LEU A 55 20.00 -13.97 9.96
CA LEU A 55 20.31 -14.18 8.55
C LEU A 55 20.15 -12.87 7.77
N PRO A 56 20.89 -12.68 6.65
CA PRO A 56 20.70 -11.55 5.76
C PRO A 56 19.26 -11.47 5.24
N PHE A 57 18.72 -10.25 5.15
CA PHE A 57 17.37 -10.03 4.61
C PHE A 57 17.25 -10.45 3.15
N SER A 58 18.32 -10.32 2.37
CA SER A 58 18.41 -10.76 0.97
C SER A 58 18.07 -12.23 0.78
N CYS A 59 18.36 -13.09 1.76
CA CYS A 59 18.00 -14.51 1.71
C CYS A 59 16.48 -14.74 1.62
N PHE A 60 15.69 -13.84 2.18
CA PHE A 60 14.22 -13.94 2.20
C PHE A 60 13.56 -13.24 1.01
N ARG A 61 14.33 -12.48 0.19
CA ARG A 61 13.83 -11.81 -1.03
C ARG A 61 13.83 -12.71 -2.26
N LYS A 62 14.66 -13.73 -2.28
CA LYS A 62 14.73 -14.72 -3.36
C LYS A 62 13.53 -15.66 -3.26
N GLY A 63 12.34 -15.13 -3.62
CA GLY A 63 11.19 -15.99 -3.87
C GLY A 63 11.45 -16.79 -5.15
N GLU A 64 11.83 -18.05 -5.03
CA GLU A 64 11.71 -18.96 -6.16
C GLU A 64 10.26 -18.92 -6.64
N LYS A 65 10.06 -18.63 -7.94
CA LYS A 65 8.73 -18.76 -8.54
C LYS A 65 8.33 -20.22 -8.39
N LYS A 66 7.46 -20.52 -7.41
CA LYS A 66 6.93 -21.88 -7.26
C LYS A 66 6.33 -22.31 -8.58
N GLN A 67 6.85 -23.40 -9.13
CA GLN A 67 6.29 -24.03 -10.30
C GLN A 67 4.85 -24.46 -9.94
N ARG A 68 3.88 -24.04 -10.71
CA ARG A 68 2.45 -24.33 -10.49
C ARG A 68 1.92 -25.15 -11.64
N ASN A 69 0.96 -26.01 -11.36
CA ASN A 69 0.33 -26.89 -12.37
C ASN A 69 -0.78 -26.15 -13.16
N PHE A 70 -0.74 -24.84 -13.20
CA PHE A 70 -1.69 -24.00 -13.93
C PHE A 70 -1.00 -22.75 -14.47
N GLU A 71 -1.54 -22.26 -15.58
CA GLU A 71 -1.13 -21.00 -16.20
C GLU A 71 -1.86 -19.83 -15.54
N ILE A 72 -1.18 -18.69 -15.36
CA ILE A 72 -1.76 -17.47 -14.82
C ILE A 72 -1.85 -16.44 -15.95
N LEU A 73 -3.06 -16.12 -16.35
CA LEU A 73 -3.32 -15.01 -17.28
C LEU A 73 -3.66 -13.77 -16.48
N LYS A 74 -2.94 -12.66 -16.75
CA LYS A 74 -3.13 -11.40 -16.07
C LYS A 74 -3.74 -10.39 -17.01
N PHE A 75 -4.82 -9.75 -16.59
CA PHE A 75 -5.50 -8.71 -17.35
C PHE A 75 -5.63 -7.44 -16.52
N ALA A 76 -5.52 -6.29 -17.17
CA ALA A 76 -5.87 -4.99 -16.60
C ALA A 76 -6.74 -4.21 -17.58
N ILE A 77 -7.66 -3.41 -17.06
CA ILE A 77 -8.54 -2.58 -17.89
C ILE A 77 -7.77 -1.33 -18.31
N ASP A 78 -7.67 -1.11 -19.62
CA ASP A 78 -7.14 0.12 -20.19
C ASP A 78 -8.27 1.16 -20.28
N ILE A 79 -8.26 2.09 -19.36
CA ILE A 79 -9.23 3.18 -19.28
C ILE A 79 -8.51 4.53 -19.42
N GLU A 80 -9.08 5.43 -20.18
CA GLU A 80 -8.57 6.79 -20.29
C GLU A 80 -8.55 7.49 -18.94
N ARG A 81 -7.51 8.29 -18.71
CA ARG A 81 -7.24 8.90 -17.41
C ARG A 81 -8.39 9.81 -16.96
N GLU A 82 -8.91 10.60 -17.87
CA GLU A 82 -10.02 11.52 -17.64
C GLU A 82 -11.26 10.74 -17.17
N LYS A 83 -11.59 9.68 -17.90
CA LYS A 83 -12.72 8.81 -17.57
C LYS A 83 -12.55 8.09 -16.25
N LEU A 84 -11.33 7.64 -15.94
CA LEU A 84 -11.00 7.04 -14.64
C LEU A 84 -11.25 8.05 -13.51
N TYR A 85 -10.84 9.31 -13.69
CA TYR A 85 -11.00 10.34 -12.68
C TYR A 85 -12.47 10.76 -12.49
N GLU A 86 -13.25 10.85 -13.57
CA GLU A 86 -14.69 11.04 -13.48
C GLU A 86 -15.36 9.94 -12.66
N ASN A 87 -15.07 8.67 -12.98
CA ASN A 87 -15.62 7.53 -12.28
C ASN A 87 -15.22 7.52 -10.79
N ILE A 88 -13.99 7.91 -10.47
CA ILE A 88 -13.52 8.03 -9.07
C ILE A 88 -14.30 9.13 -8.34
N ASN A 89 -14.46 10.30 -8.96
CA ASN A 89 -15.17 11.42 -8.35
C ASN A 89 -16.63 11.04 -8.10
N GLN A 90 -17.31 10.48 -9.10
CA GLN A 90 -18.68 10.02 -8.97
C GLN A 90 -18.85 9.00 -7.86
N ARG A 91 -17.96 7.99 -7.83
CA ARG A 91 -17.98 6.98 -6.77
C ARG A 91 -17.85 7.57 -5.37
N VAL A 92 -17.01 8.59 -5.20
CA VAL A 92 -16.89 9.27 -3.89
C VAL A 92 -18.17 10.00 -3.55
N ASP A 93 -18.79 10.69 -4.51
CA ASP A 93 -20.07 11.37 -4.29
C ASP A 93 -21.19 10.37 -3.92
N ASP A 94 -21.25 9.23 -4.59
CA ASP A 94 -22.19 8.15 -4.26
C ASP A 94 -21.93 7.61 -2.84
N MET A 95 -20.67 7.37 -2.44
CA MET A 95 -20.31 6.91 -1.10
C MET A 95 -20.75 7.93 0.00
N ILE A 96 -20.69 9.22 -0.28
CA ILE A 96 -21.19 10.25 0.65
C ILE A 96 -22.72 10.14 0.80
N ILE A 97 -23.43 9.96 -0.29
CA ILE A 97 -24.90 9.78 -0.30
C ILE A 97 -25.27 8.50 0.46
N ASP A 98 -24.51 7.42 0.27
CA ASP A 98 -24.72 6.13 0.91
C ASP A 98 -24.36 6.12 2.41
N GLY A 99 -23.79 7.21 2.94
CA GLY A 99 -23.60 7.39 4.38
C GLY A 99 -22.17 7.20 4.89
N LEU A 100 -21.15 7.31 4.06
CA LEU A 100 -19.73 7.20 4.46
C LEU A 100 -19.36 8.09 5.66
N GLU A 101 -19.97 9.30 5.76
CA GLU A 101 -19.74 10.19 6.90
C GLU A 101 -20.21 9.57 8.22
N ASN A 102 -21.42 8.99 8.22
CA ASN A 102 -21.97 8.34 9.41
C ASN A 102 -21.16 7.10 9.79
N GLU A 103 -20.75 6.29 8.82
CA GLU A 103 -19.87 5.15 9.03
C GLU A 103 -18.55 5.58 9.66
N ALA A 104 -17.88 6.58 9.08
CA ALA A 104 -16.63 7.11 9.62
C ALA A 104 -16.82 7.64 11.06
N LYS A 105 -17.94 8.31 11.36
CA LYS A 105 -18.26 8.80 12.69
C LYS A 105 -18.39 7.68 13.72
N GLU A 106 -19.06 6.59 13.38
CA GLU A 106 -19.15 5.43 14.25
C GLU A 106 -17.78 4.79 14.52
N LEU A 107 -16.90 4.78 13.52
CA LEU A 107 -15.55 4.23 13.62
C LEU A 107 -14.61 5.07 14.49
N THR A 108 -14.91 6.33 14.78
CA THR A 108 -14.11 7.14 15.73
C THR A 108 -14.01 6.50 17.11
N LYS A 109 -15.02 5.73 17.51
CA LYS A 109 -15.06 5.00 18.80
C LYS A 109 -13.96 3.92 18.91
N LEU A 110 -13.38 3.52 17.79
CA LEU A 110 -12.36 2.47 17.71
C LEU A 110 -10.93 3.06 17.57
N LEU A 111 -10.79 4.36 17.63
CA LEU A 111 -9.47 5.02 17.58
C LEU A 111 -8.75 4.91 18.93
N PRO A 112 -7.39 4.84 18.96
CA PRO A 112 -6.52 4.81 17.80
C PRO A 112 -6.38 3.38 17.20
N ASN A 113 -6.68 3.22 15.93
CA ASN A 113 -6.52 1.96 15.20
C ASN A 113 -5.88 2.21 13.83
N LYS A 114 -4.67 1.68 13.62
CA LYS A 114 -3.92 1.86 12.36
C LYS A 114 -4.65 1.32 11.12
N ASN A 115 -5.57 0.36 11.29
CA ASN A 115 -6.33 -0.19 10.18
C ASN A 115 -7.39 0.78 9.65
N LEU A 116 -7.75 1.79 10.45
CA LEU A 116 -8.68 2.86 10.07
C LEU A 116 -7.98 4.06 9.40
N ASP A 117 -6.64 4.08 9.33
CA ASP A 117 -5.88 5.10 8.59
C ASP A 117 -5.95 4.82 7.06
N THR A 118 -7.15 4.89 6.51
CA THR A 118 -7.43 4.66 5.09
C THR A 118 -8.08 5.87 4.46
N ILE A 119 -8.00 5.97 3.12
CA ILE A 119 -8.68 7.01 2.36
C ILE A 119 -10.19 6.88 2.58
N GLY A 120 -10.83 7.98 2.90
CA GLY A 120 -12.24 8.07 3.24
C GLY A 120 -12.45 8.30 4.73
N TYR A 121 -11.87 7.45 5.59
CA TYR A 121 -12.04 7.62 7.04
C TYR A 121 -11.09 8.69 7.60
N ARG A 122 -9.82 8.68 7.23
CA ARG A 122 -8.83 9.64 7.71
C ARG A 122 -9.26 11.08 7.46
N GLU A 123 -9.77 11.39 6.28
CA GLU A 123 -10.23 12.73 5.93
C GLU A 123 -11.45 13.14 6.74
N PHE A 124 -12.37 12.21 7.02
CA PHE A 124 -13.50 12.47 7.92
C PHE A 124 -13.08 12.61 9.38
N PHE A 125 -12.07 11.87 9.83
CA PHE A 125 -11.54 12.08 11.20
C PHE A 125 -10.96 13.48 11.35
N ASP A 126 -10.20 13.98 10.36
CA ASP A 126 -9.71 15.35 10.36
C ASP A 126 -10.85 16.38 10.36
N PHE A 127 -11.96 16.10 9.67
CA PHE A 127 -13.17 16.93 9.72
C PHE A 127 -13.84 16.90 11.10
N PHE A 128 -13.99 15.74 11.72
CA PHE A 128 -14.62 15.63 13.07
C PHE A 128 -13.77 16.28 14.15
N GLU A 129 -12.45 16.36 13.95
CA GLU A 129 -11.53 17.09 14.83
C GLU A 129 -11.46 18.61 14.50
N ASN A 130 -12.30 19.11 13.60
CA ASN A 130 -12.33 20.51 13.13
C ASN A 130 -11.01 21.01 12.50
N LYS A 131 -10.16 20.12 11.97
CA LYS A 131 -8.94 20.49 11.26
C LYS A 131 -9.21 20.97 9.84
N ILE A 132 -10.27 20.47 9.21
CA ILE A 132 -10.68 20.80 7.86
C ILE A 132 -12.22 20.87 7.79
N SER A 133 -12.75 21.55 6.77
CA SER A 133 -14.19 21.55 6.48
C SER A 133 -14.65 20.23 5.84
N LYS A 134 -15.96 19.96 5.90
CA LYS A 134 -16.56 18.80 5.21
C LYS A 134 -16.27 18.80 3.71
N THR A 135 -16.39 19.94 3.06
CA THR A 135 -16.11 20.09 1.64
C THR A 135 -14.66 19.74 1.33
N GLU A 136 -13.72 20.22 2.14
CA GLU A 136 -12.30 19.88 1.98
C GLU A 136 -12.03 18.39 2.22
N ALA A 137 -12.71 17.77 3.17
CA ALA A 137 -12.58 16.31 3.40
C ALA A 137 -12.99 15.53 2.14
N ILE A 138 -14.14 15.85 1.54
CA ILE A 138 -14.63 15.21 0.31
C ILE A 138 -13.64 15.40 -0.84
N GLU A 139 -13.16 16.63 -1.06
CA GLU A 139 -12.20 16.90 -2.13
C GLU A 139 -10.85 16.18 -1.91
N LYS A 140 -10.40 16.08 -0.66
CA LYS A 140 -9.19 15.29 -0.31
C LYS A 140 -9.41 13.79 -0.58
N ILE A 141 -10.58 13.24 -0.26
CA ILE A 141 -10.91 11.84 -0.56
C ILE A 141 -10.81 11.59 -2.06
N LYS A 142 -11.44 12.43 -2.89
CA LYS A 142 -11.36 12.37 -4.35
C LYS A 142 -9.89 12.42 -4.82
N GLN A 143 -9.15 13.41 -4.35
CA GLN A 143 -7.73 13.59 -4.71
C GLN A 143 -6.86 12.40 -4.31
N HIS A 144 -6.98 11.91 -3.08
CA HIS A 144 -6.18 10.79 -2.59
C HIS A 144 -6.53 9.50 -3.32
N THR A 145 -7.81 9.29 -3.69
CA THR A 145 -8.25 8.15 -4.49
C THR A 145 -7.68 8.22 -5.91
N ARG A 146 -7.69 9.39 -6.57
CA ARG A 146 -7.01 9.57 -7.87
C ARG A 146 -5.51 9.30 -7.80
N ASN A 147 -4.84 9.77 -6.74
CA ASN A 147 -3.42 9.51 -6.52
C ASN A 147 -3.14 8.01 -6.27
N TYR A 148 -4.04 7.33 -5.58
CA TYR A 148 -3.94 5.88 -5.38
C TYR A 148 -4.07 5.14 -6.71
N ALA A 149 -5.07 5.46 -7.52
CA ALA A 149 -5.27 4.89 -8.85
C ALA A 149 -4.05 5.14 -9.78
N LYS A 150 -3.47 6.35 -9.74
CA LYS A 150 -2.23 6.66 -10.48
C LYS A 150 -1.08 5.73 -10.08
N ARG A 151 -0.90 5.46 -8.78
CA ARG A 151 0.13 4.53 -8.30
C ARG A 151 -0.14 3.10 -8.74
N GLN A 152 -1.40 2.64 -8.71
CA GLN A 152 -1.79 1.32 -9.22
C GLN A 152 -1.46 1.17 -10.70
N MET A 153 -1.83 2.14 -11.54
CA MET A 153 -1.52 2.13 -12.97
C MET A 153 -0.01 2.08 -13.23
N THR A 154 0.77 2.85 -12.49
CA THR A 154 2.24 2.83 -12.58
C THR A 154 2.81 1.46 -12.21
N TRP A 155 2.23 0.80 -11.20
CA TRP A 155 2.67 -0.52 -10.76
C TRP A 155 2.30 -1.61 -11.78
N PHE A 156 1.07 -1.61 -12.28
CA PHE A 156 0.63 -2.58 -13.30
C PHE A 156 1.42 -2.46 -14.61
N LYS A 157 1.78 -1.23 -15.02
CA LYS A 157 2.59 -1.00 -16.24
C LYS A 157 4.02 -1.56 -16.18
N ARG A 158 4.51 -1.90 -14.97
CA ARG A 158 5.82 -2.56 -14.79
C ARG A 158 5.79 -4.06 -15.06
N ASP A 159 4.62 -4.67 -14.97
CA ASP A 159 4.42 -6.10 -15.20
C ASP A 159 4.11 -6.34 -16.69
N THR A 160 5.08 -6.83 -17.41
CA THR A 160 4.97 -7.09 -18.86
C THR A 160 4.06 -8.26 -19.20
N ASP A 161 3.72 -9.10 -18.21
CA ASP A 161 2.80 -10.24 -18.40
C ASP A 161 1.33 -9.80 -18.39
N ILE A 162 1.04 -8.54 -18.04
CA ILE A 162 -0.32 -8.02 -18.02
C ILE A 162 -0.79 -7.67 -19.43
N ARG A 163 -1.90 -8.28 -19.84
CA ARG A 163 -2.63 -7.94 -21.08
C ARG A 163 -3.63 -6.83 -20.76
N TRP A 164 -3.49 -5.71 -21.47
CA TRP A 164 -4.40 -4.57 -21.34
C TRP A 164 -5.62 -4.78 -22.23
N ILE A 165 -6.82 -4.68 -21.66
CA ILE A 165 -8.11 -4.89 -22.33
C ILE A 165 -9.01 -3.67 -22.14
N LYS A 166 -9.85 -3.39 -23.13
CA LYS A 166 -10.85 -2.31 -23.03
C LYS A 166 -12.13 -2.74 -22.34
N ASN A 167 -12.48 -4.04 -22.43
CA ASN A 167 -13.66 -4.57 -21.75
C ASN A 167 -13.46 -6.06 -21.37
N ILE A 168 -14.24 -6.53 -20.41
CA ILE A 168 -14.16 -7.90 -19.88
C ILE A 168 -14.46 -8.96 -20.95
N LYS A 169 -15.26 -8.63 -21.97
CA LYS A 169 -15.62 -9.61 -23.03
C LYS A 169 -14.38 -10.04 -23.84
N GLU A 170 -13.33 -9.23 -23.90
CA GLU A 170 -12.08 -9.60 -24.53
C GLU A 170 -11.36 -10.76 -23.84
N ILE A 171 -11.61 -10.98 -22.54
CA ILE A 171 -11.05 -12.13 -21.80
C ILE A 171 -11.61 -13.45 -22.39
N LEU A 172 -12.91 -13.48 -22.73
CA LEU A 172 -13.57 -14.67 -23.27
C LEU A 172 -13.05 -15.07 -24.67
N GLN A 173 -12.35 -14.16 -25.35
CA GLN A 173 -11.74 -14.45 -26.67
C GLN A 173 -10.33 -15.03 -26.54
N VAL A 174 -9.75 -15.00 -25.34
CA VAL A 174 -8.37 -15.43 -25.06
C VAL A 174 -8.34 -16.77 -24.31
N LEU A 175 -9.47 -17.16 -23.71
CA LEU A 175 -9.69 -18.46 -23.06
C LEU A 175 -10.18 -19.50 -24.06
#